data_3c6a2eef6465c393853275abbd2599d8
#
_entry.id   3c6a2eef6465c393853275abbd2599d8
#
_cell.length_a   1.000
_cell.length_b   1.000
_cell.length_c   1.000
_cell.angle_alpha   90.00
_cell.angle_beta   90.00
_cell.angle_gamma   90.00
#
_symmetry.space_group_name_H-M   'P 1'
#
loop_
_entity.id
_entity.type
_entity.pdbx_description
1 polymer ?
#
loop_
_entity_poly.entity_id
_entity_poly.type
_entity_poly.pdbx_seq_one_letter_code
_entity_poly.pdbx_strand_id
1 'polypeptide(L)'
;MSSSSLLSSQSTAFPKDKPSALVPDDFIWQGYSAMETQWRVERLLSRYVACIDDDNLEAWPSFFTQEACRYEIITRENVERGLPLTLVFCTSQGMLADRIVSLREANIYPQRWYRHIVSNVLIQAVAEDYLEVHSHYVVLQTRRNGQTSIFSAGKYKDRIVFQNG
;
A
#
# COMPACT_ATOMS: atom_id res chain seq x y z
N MET A 1 -25.55 -35.78 -12.08
CA MET A 1 -26.13 -34.47 -11.74
C MET A 1 -25.03 -33.68 -11.01
N SER A 2 -24.29 -32.90 -11.76
CA SER A 2 -23.13 -32.14 -11.25
C SER A 2 -23.56 -30.69 -11.11
N SER A 3 -23.59 -30.19 -9.88
CA SER A 3 -23.85 -28.78 -9.60
C SER A 3 -22.53 -28.01 -9.69
N SER A 4 -22.35 -27.27 -10.78
CA SER A 4 -21.31 -26.26 -10.94
C SER A 4 -21.66 -25.06 -10.07
N SER A 5 -20.93 -24.85 -8.99
CA SER A 5 -20.97 -23.59 -8.24
C SER A 5 -20.09 -22.57 -8.95
N LEU A 6 -20.71 -21.60 -9.59
CA LEU A 6 -20.07 -20.40 -10.13
C LEU A 6 -19.55 -19.54 -8.96
N LEU A 7 -18.24 -19.52 -8.79
CA LEU A 7 -17.56 -18.52 -7.99
C LEU A 7 -17.67 -17.17 -8.72
N SER A 8 -18.56 -16.30 -8.26
CA SER A 8 -18.63 -14.93 -8.70
C SER A 8 -17.43 -14.18 -8.16
N SER A 9 -16.49 -13.83 -9.03
CA SER A 9 -15.43 -12.88 -8.73
C SER A 9 -16.05 -11.50 -8.51
N GLN A 10 -16.26 -11.12 -7.25
CA GLN A 10 -16.61 -9.75 -6.93
C GLN A 10 -15.37 -8.89 -7.15
N SER A 11 -15.37 -8.13 -8.25
CA SER A 11 -14.49 -7.00 -8.46
C SER A 11 -14.75 -5.98 -7.34
N THR A 12 -13.91 -5.96 -6.32
CA THR A 12 -13.95 -4.93 -5.29
C THR A 12 -13.27 -3.67 -5.83
N ALA A 13 -13.93 -2.95 -6.74
CA ALA A 13 -13.60 -1.56 -6.98
C ALA A 13 -13.75 -0.83 -5.64
N PHE A 14 -12.71 -0.05 -5.25
CA PHE A 14 -12.82 0.79 -4.06
C PHE A 14 -14.05 1.68 -4.18
N PRO A 15 -14.95 1.71 -3.19
CA PRO A 15 -16.09 2.59 -3.21
C PRO A 15 -15.61 4.04 -3.38
N LYS A 16 -16.31 4.83 -4.21
CA LYS A 16 -16.06 6.26 -4.32
C LYS A 16 -16.13 6.86 -2.92
N ASP A 17 -15.07 7.57 -2.53
CA ASP A 17 -14.93 8.18 -1.21
C ASP A 17 -16.19 8.97 -0.82
N LYS A 18 -17.11 8.34 -0.10
CA LYS A 18 -18.03 9.09 0.75
C LYS A 18 -17.22 9.50 1.97
N PRO A 19 -17.37 10.74 2.47
CA PRO A 19 -16.78 11.07 3.76
C PRO A 19 -17.35 10.09 4.78
N SER A 20 -16.54 9.16 5.23
CA SER A 20 -16.88 8.29 6.33
C SER A 20 -17.04 9.17 7.56
N ALA A 21 -17.99 8.83 8.43
CA ALA A 21 -18.02 9.44 9.76
C ALA A 21 -16.63 9.28 10.35
N LEU A 22 -16.08 10.37 10.90
CA LEU A 22 -14.75 10.34 11.54
C LEU A 22 -14.74 9.19 12.55
N VAL A 23 -13.69 8.38 12.51
CA VAL A 23 -13.46 7.35 13.54
C VAL A 23 -13.31 8.08 14.88
N PRO A 24 -14.03 7.70 15.95
CA PRO A 24 -13.90 8.33 17.24
C PRO A 24 -12.46 8.26 17.77
N ASP A 25 -12.00 9.30 18.46
CA ASP A 25 -10.64 9.36 19.00
C ASP A 25 -10.41 8.40 20.19
N ASP A 26 -11.46 7.75 20.69
CA ASP A 26 -11.45 6.82 21.83
C ASP A 26 -11.70 5.36 21.46
N PHE A 27 -11.61 5.00 20.17
CA PHE A 27 -11.79 3.61 19.76
C PHE A 27 -10.71 2.69 20.37
N ILE A 28 -11.08 1.42 20.51
CA ILE A 28 -10.15 0.34 20.87
C ILE A 28 -10.17 -0.67 19.72
N TRP A 29 -8.98 -1.08 19.26
CA TRP A 29 -8.85 -2.10 18.23
C TRP A 29 -7.80 -3.14 18.64
N GLN A 30 -8.19 -4.41 18.63
CA GLN A 30 -7.32 -5.54 19.03
C GLN A 30 -6.65 -5.33 20.41
N GLY A 31 -7.36 -4.65 21.34
CA GLY A 31 -6.85 -4.33 22.67
C GLY A 31 -5.96 -3.07 22.77
N TYR A 32 -5.71 -2.38 21.66
CA TYR A 32 -4.93 -1.14 21.62
C TYR A 32 -5.82 0.09 21.60
N SER A 33 -5.44 1.12 22.34
CA SER A 33 -6.09 2.44 22.25
C SER A 33 -5.92 3.07 20.87
N ALA A 34 -6.75 4.06 20.56
CA ALA A 34 -6.66 4.81 19.30
C ALA A 34 -5.25 5.41 19.09
N MET A 35 -4.65 5.97 20.14
CA MET A 35 -3.29 6.53 20.08
C MET A 35 -2.23 5.46 19.79
N GLU A 36 -2.27 4.33 20.47
CA GLU A 36 -1.34 3.22 20.23
C GLU A 36 -1.51 2.64 18.82
N THR A 37 -2.76 2.52 18.38
CA THR A 37 -3.10 2.06 17.02
C THR A 37 -2.54 3.01 15.98
N GLN A 38 -2.75 4.32 16.12
CA GLN A 38 -2.21 5.35 15.23
C GLN A 38 -0.68 5.28 15.18
N TRP A 39 -0.02 5.20 16.34
CA TRP A 39 1.44 5.09 16.40
C TRP A 39 1.97 3.82 15.71
N ARG A 40 1.29 2.68 15.88
CA ARG A 40 1.67 1.42 15.22
C ARG A 40 1.55 1.51 13.71
N VAL A 41 0.48 2.11 13.21
CA VAL A 41 0.25 2.36 11.78
C VAL A 41 1.35 3.25 11.20
N GLU A 42 1.66 4.38 11.84
CA GLU A 42 2.71 5.30 11.39
C GLU A 42 4.09 4.62 11.40
N ARG A 43 4.37 3.82 12.43
CA ARG A 43 5.61 3.05 12.52
C ARG A 43 5.71 1.99 11.42
N LEU A 44 4.60 1.30 11.10
CA LEU A 44 4.56 0.34 9.99
C LEU A 44 4.89 1.03 8.65
N LEU A 45 4.21 2.14 8.35
CA LEU A 45 4.45 2.91 7.13
C LEU A 45 5.89 3.44 7.05
N SER A 46 6.44 3.92 8.17
CA SER A 46 7.84 4.37 8.24
C SER A 46 8.82 3.23 7.93
N ARG A 47 8.60 2.03 8.46
CA ARG A 47 9.43 0.85 8.17
C ARG A 47 9.26 0.38 6.73
N TYR A 48 8.05 0.44 6.21
CA TYR A 48 7.74 0.09 4.83
C TYR A 48 8.52 0.95 3.85
N VAL A 49 8.48 2.27 4.00
CA VAL A 49 9.20 3.18 3.09
C VAL A 49 10.71 3.11 3.29
N ALA A 50 11.20 2.94 4.52
CA ALA A 50 12.62 2.76 4.79
C ALA A 50 13.17 1.49 4.10
N CYS A 51 12.41 0.39 4.10
CA CYS A 51 12.77 -0.83 3.40
C CYS A 51 13.02 -0.59 1.90
N ILE A 52 12.18 0.24 1.27
CA ILE A 52 12.31 0.57 -0.16
C ILE A 52 13.47 1.57 -0.37
N ASP A 53 13.54 2.61 0.44
CA ASP A 53 14.49 3.70 0.32
C ASP A 53 15.95 3.31 0.61
N ASP A 54 16.13 2.30 1.46
CA ASP A 54 17.44 1.74 1.82
C ASP A 54 17.81 0.54 0.93
N ASP A 55 17.05 0.32 -0.16
CA ASP A 55 17.27 -0.75 -1.15
C ASP A 55 17.22 -2.18 -0.58
N ASN A 56 16.52 -2.38 0.54
CA ASN A 56 16.28 -3.70 1.13
C ASN A 56 15.00 -4.32 0.56
N LEU A 57 14.91 -4.37 -0.78
CA LEU A 57 13.70 -4.76 -1.49
C LEU A 57 13.30 -6.21 -1.25
N GLU A 58 14.24 -7.09 -0.96
CA GLU A 58 14.00 -8.51 -0.70
C GLU A 58 13.14 -8.73 0.55
N ALA A 59 13.16 -7.79 1.50
CA ALA A 59 12.31 -7.79 2.67
C ALA A 59 10.90 -7.18 2.42
N TRP A 60 10.72 -6.44 1.31
CA TRP A 60 9.47 -5.72 1.02
C TRP A 60 8.22 -6.61 0.95
N PRO A 61 8.23 -7.83 0.35
CA PRO A 61 7.04 -8.70 0.34
C PRO A 61 6.54 -9.09 1.73
N SER A 62 7.41 -9.08 2.76
CA SER A 62 7.02 -9.43 4.13
C SER A 62 6.08 -8.42 4.80
N PHE A 63 5.93 -7.23 4.23
CA PHE A 63 4.94 -6.23 4.68
C PHE A 63 3.51 -6.58 4.25
N PHE A 64 3.33 -7.56 3.39
CA PHE A 64 2.03 -7.99 2.88
C PHE A 64 1.63 -9.34 3.47
N THR A 65 0.34 -9.52 3.71
CA THR A 65 -0.20 -10.83 4.12
C THR A 65 -0.09 -11.84 2.97
N GLN A 66 0.04 -13.13 3.31
CA GLN A 66 0.09 -14.18 2.29
C GLN A 66 -1.27 -14.41 1.62
N GLU A 67 -2.34 -14.40 2.43
CA GLU A 67 -3.67 -14.82 1.98
C GLU A 67 -4.45 -13.71 1.26
N ALA A 68 -4.17 -12.44 1.59
CA ALA A 68 -4.89 -11.28 1.07
C ALA A 68 -3.94 -10.22 0.51
N CYS A 69 -2.83 -10.65 -0.07
CA CYS A 69 -1.86 -9.74 -0.68
C CYS A 69 -2.49 -8.99 -1.84
N ARG A 70 -2.45 -7.66 -1.79
CA ARG A 70 -2.83 -6.79 -2.89
C ARG A 70 -1.95 -5.55 -2.89
N TYR A 71 -1.28 -5.34 -4.00
CA TYR A 71 -0.53 -4.12 -4.28
C TYR A 71 -0.87 -3.63 -5.67
N GLU A 72 -1.35 -2.40 -5.77
CA GLU A 72 -1.67 -1.80 -7.05
C GLU A 72 -1.28 -0.32 -7.11
N ILE A 73 -0.88 0.11 -8.30
CA ILE A 73 -0.69 1.51 -8.63
C ILE A 73 -1.66 1.83 -9.75
N ILE A 74 -2.55 2.77 -9.49
CA ILE A 74 -3.55 3.24 -10.45
C ILE A 74 -3.45 4.76 -10.59
N THR A 75 -3.61 5.29 -11.79
CA THR A 75 -3.63 6.73 -11.98
C THR A 75 -4.94 7.32 -11.47
N ARG A 76 -4.87 8.56 -10.98
CA ARG A 76 -6.07 9.28 -10.52
C ARG A 76 -7.14 9.35 -11.61
N GLU A 77 -6.75 9.61 -12.85
CA GLU A 77 -7.68 9.64 -13.99
C GLU A 77 -8.44 8.33 -14.16
N ASN A 78 -7.73 7.18 -14.08
CA ASN A 78 -8.38 5.88 -14.21
C ASN A 78 -9.37 5.62 -13.07
N VAL A 79 -9.03 6.03 -11.83
CA VAL A 79 -9.95 5.94 -10.68
C VAL A 79 -11.19 6.79 -10.89
N GLU A 80 -11.03 8.06 -11.31
CA GLU A 80 -12.13 9.00 -11.53
C GLU A 80 -13.07 8.55 -12.65
N ARG A 81 -12.50 7.92 -13.69
CA ARG A 81 -13.26 7.36 -14.84
C ARG A 81 -13.77 5.95 -14.63
N GLY A 82 -13.45 5.32 -13.49
CA GLY A 82 -13.84 3.93 -13.23
C GLY A 82 -13.20 2.91 -14.17
N LEU A 83 -12.01 3.22 -14.71
CA LEU A 83 -11.28 2.33 -15.60
C LEU A 83 -10.44 1.33 -14.80
N PRO A 84 -10.48 0.02 -15.14
CA PRO A 84 -9.74 -1.02 -14.41
C PRO A 84 -8.25 -1.11 -14.82
N LEU A 85 -7.67 -0.02 -15.33
CA LEU A 85 -6.30 0.01 -15.84
C LEU A 85 -5.34 0.41 -14.72
N THR A 86 -4.47 -0.50 -14.34
CA THR A 86 -3.42 -0.31 -13.33
C THR A 86 -2.05 -0.23 -14.00
N LEU A 87 -1.14 0.55 -13.40
CA LEU A 87 0.28 0.57 -13.79
C LEU A 87 1.02 -0.63 -13.21
N VAL A 88 0.62 -1.06 -12.02
CA VAL A 88 1.15 -2.23 -11.31
C VAL A 88 -0.01 -2.95 -10.67
N PHE A 89 0.01 -4.28 -10.71
CA PHE A 89 -0.98 -5.11 -10.05
C PHE A 89 -0.34 -6.42 -9.59
N CYS A 90 -0.28 -6.62 -8.28
CA CYS A 90 0.22 -7.85 -7.66
C CYS A 90 -0.80 -8.35 -6.64
N THR A 91 -1.09 -9.64 -6.68
CA THR A 91 -2.08 -10.31 -5.81
C THR A 91 -1.46 -11.42 -4.96
N SER A 92 -0.14 -11.53 -4.95
CA SER A 92 0.58 -12.48 -4.10
C SER A 92 1.97 -11.95 -3.75
N GLN A 93 2.54 -12.44 -2.66
CA GLN A 93 3.94 -12.15 -2.31
C GLN A 93 4.91 -12.64 -3.40
N GLY A 94 4.58 -13.74 -4.11
CA GLY A 94 5.36 -14.23 -5.26
C GLY A 94 5.44 -13.19 -6.38
N MET A 95 4.32 -12.56 -6.75
CA MET A 95 4.32 -11.49 -7.76
C MET A 95 5.13 -10.26 -7.30
N LEU A 96 5.16 -9.96 -6.01
CA LEU A 96 6.01 -8.89 -5.47
C LEU A 96 7.48 -9.28 -5.57
N ALA A 97 7.84 -10.53 -5.27
CA ALA A 97 9.20 -11.04 -5.42
C ALA A 97 9.66 -11.04 -6.88
N ASP A 98 8.82 -11.48 -7.83
CA ASP A 98 9.11 -11.45 -9.27
C ASP A 98 9.36 -10.00 -9.75
N ARG A 99 8.62 -9.03 -9.20
CA ARG A 99 8.85 -7.63 -9.48
C ARG A 99 10.21 -7.15 -9.01
N ILE A 100 10.68 -7.61 -7.84
CA ILE A 100 12.01 -7.29 -7.33
C ILE A 100 13.09 -7.87 -8.24
N VAL A 101 12.95 -9.14 -8.63
CA VAL A 101 13.87 -9.78 -9.59
C VAL A 101 13.93 -8.97 -10.89
N SER A 102 12.79 -8.56 -11.42
CA SER A 102 12.74 -7.70 -12.61
C SER A 102 13.45 -6.36 -12.41
N LEU A 103 13.31 -5.73 -11.25
CA LEU A 103 14.03 -4.48 -10.91
C LEU A 103 15.54 -4.69 -10.79
N ARG A 104 16.00 -5.84 -10.28
CA ARG A 104 17.43 -6.17 -10.12
C ARG A 104 18.08 -6.52 -11.45
N GLU A 105 17.43 -7.33 -12.27
CA GLU A 105 18.04 -7.95 -13.45
C GLU A 105 17.73 -7.21 -14.75
N ALA A 106 16.52 -6.65 -14.90
CA ALA A 106 16.08 -6.01 -16.13
C ALA A 106 16.23 -4.47 -16.12
N ASN A 107 16.73 -3.88 -15.06
CA ASN A 107 16.87 -2.42 -14.96
C ASN A 107 18.09 -1.91 -15.75
N ILE A 108 17.83 -1.47 -16.97
CA ILE A 108 18.83 -0.84 -17.86
C ILE A 108 19.08 0.65 -17.57
N TYR A 109 18.35 1.22 -16.62
CA TYR A 109 18.44 2.64 -16.31
C TYR A 109 19.59 2.95 -15.35
N PRO A 110 20.18 4.17 -15.44
CA PRO A 110 21.20 4.61 -14.48
C PRO A 110 20.67 4.56 -13.06
N GLN A 111 21.55 4.24 -12.12
CA GLN A 111 21.25 4.22 -10.69
C GLN A 111 20.60 5.53 -10.24
N ARG A 112 19.53 5.39 -9.46
CA ARG A 112 18.75 6.48 -8.88
C ARG A 112 18.45 6.14 -7.43
N TRP A 113 18.39 7.17 -6.60
CA TRP A 113 18.00 7.03 -5.19
C TRP A 113 16.62 7.61 -5.00
N TYR A 114 15.80 6.93 -4.24
CA TYR A 114 14.45 7.35 -3.93
C TYR A 114 14.34 7.71 -2.46
N ARG A 115 13.46 8.67 -2.15
CA ARG A 115 13.04 8.99 -0.79
C ARG A 115 11.55 9.20 -0.78
N HIS A 116 10.86 8.39 0.02
CA HIS A 116 9.44 8.48 0.25
C HIS A 116 9.17 9.39 1.46
N ILE A 117 8.30 10.36 1.28
CA ILE A 117 7.76 11.19 2.35
C ILE A 117 6.29 10.78 2.48
N VAL A 118 5.94 10.16 3.60
CA VAL A 118 4.55 9.78 3.92
C VAL A 118 4.03 10.72 4.99
N SER A 119 2.83 11.23 4.81
CA SER A 119 2.20 12.19 5.72
C SER A 119 0.69 12.01 5.76
N ASN A 120 0.03 12.78 6.65
CA ASN A 120 -1.42 12.81 6.77
C ASN A 120 -2.03 11.39 6.91
N VAL A 121 -1.39 10.60 7.76
CA VAL A 121 -1.86 9.23 8.06
C VAL A 121 -3.15 9.31 8.86
N LEU A 122 -4.21 8.77 8.32
CA LEU A 122 -5.54 8.84 8.90
C LEU A 122 -6.23 7.48 8.83
N ILE A 123 -6.65 6.98 9.98
CA ILE A 123 -7.50 5.78 10.08
C ILE A 123 -8.90 6.18 9.65
N GLN A 124 -9.37 5.64 8.53
CA GLN A 124 -10.66 5.96 7.92
C GLN A 124 -11.79 5.07 8.46
N ALA A 125 -11.47 3.82 8.76
CA ALA A 125 -12.42 2.88 9.32
C ALA A 125 -11.71 1.84 10.19
N VAL A 126 -12.43 1.37 11.20
CA VAL A 126 -12.02 0.30 12.10
C VAL A 126 -12.99 -0.85 11.91
N ALA A 127 -12.52 -1.96 11.34
CA ALA A 127 -13.24 -3.21 11.23
C ALA A 127 -12.72 -4.20 12.29
N GLU A 128 -13.34 -5.36 12.41
CA GLU A 128 -12.94 -6.37 13.38
C GLU A 128 -11.52 -6.90 13.11
N ASP A 129 -11.18 -7.13 11.85
CA ASP A 129 -9.97 -7.81 11.39
C ASP A 129 -9.00 -6.90 10.62
N TYR A 130 -9.41 -5.68 10.24
CA TYR A 130 -8.53 -4.72 9.56
C TYR A 130 -8.85 -3.27 9.89
N LEU A 131 -7.86 -2.41 9.64
CA LEU A 131 -8.02 -0.96 9.60
C LEU A 131 -7.99 -0.50 8.14
N GLU A 132 -8.87 0.43 7.78
CA GLU A 132 -8.74 1.19 6.54
C GLU A 132 -7.97 2.48 6.82
N VAL A 133 -6.81 2.63 6.18
CA VAL A 133 -5.89 3.73 6.43
C VAL A 133 -5.63 4.48 5.13
N HIS A 134 -5.73 5.80 5.20
CA HIS A 134 -5.31 6.67 4.12
C HIS A 134 -4.09 7.49 4.53
N SER A 135 -3.15 7.66 3.59
CA SER A 135 -2.03 8.58 3.78
C SER A 135 -1.64 9.22 2.46
N HIS A 136 -0.92 10.33 2.52
CA HIS A 136 -0.37 10.98 1.35
C HIS A 136 1.10 10.66 1.21
N TYR A 137 1.59 10.58 -0.02
CA TYR A 137 3.01 10.36 -0.27
C TYR A 137 3.57 11.29 -1.36
N VAL A 138 4.84 11.58 -1.22
CA VAL A 138 5.68 12.16 -2.27
C VAL A 138 6.94 11.31 -2.35
N VAL A 139 7.32 10.94 -3.57
CA VAL A 139 8.59 10.25 -3.84
C VAL A 139 9.53 11.20 -4.54
N LEU A 140 10.64 11.49 -3.90
CA LEU A 140 11.75 12.21 -4.51
C LEU A 140 12.68 11.21 -5.19
N GLN A 141 13.21 11.59 -6.35
CA GLN A 141 14.21 10.83 -7.09
C GLN A 141 15.47 11.69 -7.25
N THR A 142 16.61 11.18 -6.79
CA THR A 142 17.91 11.80 -6.96
C THR A 142 18.73 11.04 -7.99
N ARG A 143 19.26 11.75 -8.97
CA ARG A 143 20.15 11.21 -10.01
C ARG A 143 21.60 11.23 -9.54
N ARG A 144 22.48 10.50 -10.24
CA ARG A 144 23.92 10.40 -9.95
C ARG A 144 24.64 11.76 -9.93
N ASN A 145 24.14 12.75 -10.65
CA ASN A 145 24.67 14.12 -10.65
C ASN A 145 24.17 14.99 -9.49
N GLY A 146 23.44 14.42 -8.54
CA GLY A 146 22.86 15.12 -7.40
C GLY A 146 21.52 15.85 -7.68
N GLN A 147 21.08 15.88 -8.94
CA GLN A 147 19.79 16.51 -9.27
C GLN A 147 18.63 15.72 -8.68
N THR A 148 17.82 16.38 -7.87
CA THR A 148 16.62 15.83 -7.26
C THR A 148 15.36 16.39 -7.92
N SER A 149 14.39 15.54 -8.16
CA SER A 149 13.06 15.88 -8.71
C SER A 149 11.97 15.06 -8.04
N ILE A 150 10.74 15.53 -8.13
CA ILE A 150 9.58 14.74 -7.73
C ILE A 150 9.38 13.66 -8.79
N PHE A 151 9.38 12.40 -8.35
CA PHE A 151 9.12 11.24 -9.19
C PHE A 151 7.63 10.90 -9.24
N SER A 152 6.97 10.92 -8.08
CA SER A 152 5.56 10.58 -7.94
C SER A 152 4.98 11.27 -6.71
N ALA A 153 3.70 11.57 -6.76
CA ALA A 153 2.93 12.00 -5.60
C ALA A 153 1.52 11.42 -5.68
N GLY A 154 0.96 11.07 -4.54
CA GLY A 154 -0.35 10.45 -4.52
C GLY A 154 -0.87 10.16 -3.12
N LYS A 155 -1.80 9.20 -3.07
CA LYS A 155 -2.46 8.75 -1.86
C LYS A 155 -2.34 7.24 -1.74
N TYR A 156 -1.95 6.76 -0.58
CA TYR A 156 -2.09 5.36 -0.21
C TYR A 156 -3.48 5.12 0.36
N LYS A 157 -4.05 3.97 0.03
CA LYS A 157 -5.29 3.43 0.60
C LYS A 157 -4.97 2.01 1.01
N ASP A 158 -4.75 1.81 2.29
CA ASP A 158 -4.25 0.56 2.83
C ASP A 158 -5.30 -0.12 3.69
N ARG A 159 -5.34 -1.46 3.60
CA ARG A 159 -5.96 -2.30 4.61
C ARG A 159 -4.85 -2.91 5.46
N ILE A 160 -4.83 -2.55 6.72
CA ILE A 160 -3.81 -2.99 7.67
C ILE A 160 -4.43 -3.99 8.62
N VAL A 161 -3.80 -5.15 8.75
CA VAL A 161 -4.16 -6.20 9.70
C VAL A 161 -3.05 -6.38 10.73
N PHE A 162 -3.39 -6.77 11.95
CA PHE A 162 -2.41 -7.27 12.90
C PHE A 162 -2.41 -8.79 12.85
N GLN A 163 -1.22 -9.36 12.63
CA GLN A 163 -1.00 -10.78 12.84
C GLN A 163 -0.34 -10.94 14.21
N ASN A 164 -0.96 -11.75 15.06
CA ASN A 164 -0.35 -12.16 16.32
C ASN A 164 0.84 -13.06 16.01
N GLY A 165 2.06 -12.54 16.19
CA GLY A 165 3.30 -13.25 15.95
C GLY A 165 4.51 -12.42 16.31
#